data_3f5add38ffa8cb75f1484cedd7e3a01e
#
_entry.id   3f5add38ffa8cb75f1484cedd7e3a01e
#
_cell.length_a   1.000
_cell.length_b   1.000
_cell.length_c   1.000
_cell.angle_alpha   90.00
_cell.angle_beta   90.00
_cell.angle_gamma   90.00
#
_symmetry.space_group_name_H-M   'P 1'
#
loop_
_entity.id
_entity.type
_entity.pdbx_description
1 polymer ?
#
loop_
_entity_poly.entity_id
_entity_poly.type
_entity_poly.pdbx_seq_one_letter_code
_entity_poly.pdbx_strand_id
1 'polypeptide(L)'
;MVFNNTRVIQARLLFQKETGARIEIFCLEPIEPHDYALIFQETRRCSWTCLVGNLKKWKEGTLSKTIFIKDEPVVLTADKKKSHGDTHLIEFTWDNEAYTFADILDAAGV
;
A
#
# COMPACT_ATOMS: atom_id res chain seq x y z
N MET A 1 -12.46 15.42 -23.95
CA MET A 1 -12.22 15.25 -23.44
C MET A 1 -12.01 14.82 -22.63
N VAL A 2 -12.01 14.52 -22.67
CA VAL A 2 -11.78 14.21 -21.97
C VAL A 2 -11.40 13.89 -21.15
N PHE A 3 -11.24 13.55 -20.86
CA PHE A 3 -10.77 13.35 -20.10
C PHE A 3 -10.46 12.82 -19.34
N ASN A 4 -10.40 12.51 -19.27
CA ASN A 4 -10.07 11.86 -18.76
C ASN A 4 -9.65 11.85 -17.75
N ASN A 5 -9.86 11.44 -17.53
CA ASN A 5 -9.41 11.44 -16.38
C ASN A 5 -8.91 10.27 -15.73
N THR A 6 -8.22 9.60 -16.32
CA THR A 6 -7.51 8.51 -15.86
C THR A 6 -6.34 9.03 -15.16
N ARG A 7 -6.51 9.35 -13.96
CA ARG A 7 -5.42 9.45 -13.16
C ARG A 7 -4.86 8.12 -12.94
N VAL A 8 -3.81 7.87 -13.51
CA VAL A 8 -2.96 6.78 -13.12
C VAL A 8 -2.41 7.19 -11.77
N ILE A 9 -3.00 6.68 -10.76
CA ILE A 9 -2.47 6.90 -9.44
C ILE A 9 -1.32 5.94 -9.30
N GLN A 10 -0.13 6.47 -9.36
CA GLN A 10 1.05 5.67 -9.11
C GLN A 10 1.28 5.64 -7.61
N ALA A 11 0.61 4.74 -6.94
CA ALA A 11 0.82 4.56 -5.52
C ALA A 11 2.00 3.62 -5.34
N ARG A 12 3.11 4.16 -4.96
CA ARG A 12 4.33 3.41 -4.72
C ARG A 12 4.74 3.55 -3.27
N LEU A 13 4.92 2.42 -2.62
CA LEU A 13 5.30 2.38 -1.21
C LEU A 13 6.64 1.69 -1.05
N LEU A 14 7.47 2.22 -0.17
CA LEU A 14 8.77 1.63 0.13
C LEU A 14 8.78 1.13 1.55
N PHE A 15 9.08 -0.15 1.72
CA PHE A 15 9.26 -0.75 3.02
C PHE A 15 10.70 -1.20 3.17
N GLN A 16 11.17 -1.29 4.40
CA GLN A 16 12.52 -1.76 4.68
C GLN A 16 12.45 -2.85 5.73
N LYS A 17 13.10 -3.98 5.47
CA LYS A 17 13.18 -5.07 6.42
C LYS A 17 14.27 -4.79 7.45
N GLU A 18 14.24 -5.55 8.53
CA GLU A 18 15.26 -5.44 9.57
C GLU A 18 16.66 -5.71 9.04
N THR A 19 16.75 -6.53 8.00
CA THR A 19 18.02 -6.83 7.36
C THR A 19 18.56 -5.68 6.52
N GLY A 20 17.78 -4.62 6.36
CA GLY A 20 18.14 -3.50 5.50
C GLY A 20 17.62 -3.62 4.09
N ALA A 21 17.03 -4.75 3.72
CA ALA A 21 16.49 -4.95 2.37
C ALA A 21 15.29 -4.04 2.13
N ARG A 22 15.26 -3.39 0.99
CA ARG A 22 14.18 -2.50 0.60
C ARG A 22 13.22 -3.21 -0.30
N ILE A 23 11.93 -3.09 -0.01
CA ILE A 23 10.86 -3.70 -0.79
C ILE A 23 10.00 -2.56 -1.35
N GLU A 24 9.86 -2.51 -2.68
CA GLU A 24 8.99 -1.55 -3.32
C GLU A 24 7.68 -2.20 -3.67
N ILE A 25 6.59 -1.54 -3.35
CA ILE A 25 5.25 -2.05 -3.66
C ILE A 25 4.56 -1.02 -4.54
N PHE A 26 4.15 -1.45 -5.74
CA PHE A 26 3.42 -0.60 -6.68
C PHE A 26 1.98 -1.06 -6.68
N CYS A 27 1.08 -0.21 -6.23
CA CYS A 27 -0.35 -0.50 -6.23
C CYS A 27 -0.90 -0.30 -7.63
N LEU A 28 -1.47 -1.34 -8.21
CA LEU A 28 -1.99 -1.32 -9.58
C LEU A 28 -3.49 -1.16 -9.64
N GLU A 29 -4.21 -1.96 -8.85
CA GLU A 29 -5.65 -2.03 -8.94
C GLU A 29 -6.25 -2.30 -7.58
N PRO A 30 -7.29 -1.54 -7.19
CA PRO A 30 -7.94 -1.79 -5.90
C PRO A 30 -8.78 -3.06 -5.99
N ILE A 31 -8.72 -3.86 -4.94
CA ILE A 31 -9.46 -5.12 -4.89
C ILE A 31 -10.55 -5.06 -3.82
N GLU A 32 -10.23 -4.52 -2.66
CA GLU A 32 -11.19 -4.46 -1.58
C GLU A 32 -11.00 -3.18 -0.78
N PRO A 33 -11.89 -2.21 -0.90
CA PRO A 33 -13.01 -2.17 -1.87
C PRO A 33 -12.51 -2.02 -3.30
N HIS A 34 -13.32 -2.44 -4.26
CA HIS A 34 -12.95 -2.50 -5.67
C HIS A 34 -13.17 -1.18 -6.41
N ASP A 35 -13.20 -0.10 -5.73
CA ASP A 35 -13.47 1.23 -6.28
C ASP A 35 -12.45 2.20 -5.73
N TYR A 36 -11.81 2.98 -6.60
CA TYR A 36 -10.78 3.94 -6.17
C TYR A 36 -11.30 4.93 -5.15
N ALA A 37 -12.50 5.46 -5.37
CA ALA A 37 -13.05 6.44 -4.46
C ALA A 37 -13.29 5.86 -3.07
N LEU A 38 -13.77 4.61 -3.02
CA LEU A 38 -14.02 3.95 -1.75
C LEU A 38 -12.76 3.53 -1.06
N ILE A 39 -11.79 3.00 -1.81
CA ILE A 39 -10.58 2.48 -1.19
C ILE A 39 -9.76 3.60 -0.57
N PHE A 40 -9.76 4.80 -1.17
CA PHE A 40 -9.04 5.92 -0.61
C PHE A 40 -9.69 6.47 0.64
N GLN A 41 -10.94 6.10 0.92
CA GLN A 41 -11.66 6.51 2.13
C GLN A 41 -11.61 5.48 3.23
N GLU A 42 -11.02 4.31 2.98
CA GLU A 42 -10.91 3.28 4.01
C GLU A 42 -10.01 3.75 5.15
N THR A 43 -10.40 3.41 6.36
CA THR A 43 -9.71 3.88 7.56
C THR A 43 -9.03 2.78 8.38
N ARG A 44 -9.12 1.53 7.95
CA ARG A 44 -8.53 0.41 8.68
C ARG A 44 -7.65 -0.46 7.82
N ARG A 45 -8.15 -0.84 6.68
CA ARG A 45 -7.45 -1.76 5.79
C ARG A 45 -7.99 -1.67 4.39
N CYS A 46 -7.18 -2.08 3.46
CA CYS A 46 -7.59 -2.19 2.07
C CYS A 46 -6.68 -3.20 1.38
N SER A 47 -7.14 -3.72 0.26
CA SER A 47 -6.36 -4.69 -0.50
C SER A 47 -6.18 -4.22 -1.93
N TRP A 48 -4.99 -4.45 -2.45
CA TRP A 48 -4.62 -4.03 -3.79
C TRP A 48 -3.90 -5.15 -4.52
N THR A 49 -4.06 -5.19 -5.83
CA THR A 49 -3.17 -5.96 -6.68
C THR A 49 -1.95 -5.10 -6.92
N CYS A 50 -0.78 -5.63 -6.62
CA CYS A 50 0.45 -4.86 -6.64
C CYS A 50 1.58 -5.59 -7.37
N LEU A 51 2.53 -4.82 -7.86
CA LEU A 51 3.83 -5.34 -8.26
C LEU A 51 4.78 -5.12 -7.10
N VAL A 52 5.67 -6.06 -6.88
CA VAL A 52 6.62 -5.99 -5.78
C VAL A 52 8.04 -6.03 -6.32
N GLY A 53 8.79 -4.97 -6.06
CA GLY A 53 10.21 -4.92 -6.39
C GLY A 53 11.01 -5.59 -5.30
N ASN A 54 12.05 -6.33 -5.68
CA ASN A 54 12.91 -7.04 -4.75
C ASN A 54 12.16 -8.16 -3.99
N LEU A 55 11.25 -8.83 -4.68
CA LEU A 55 10.40 -9.87 -4.12
C LEU A 55 11.19 -10.99 -3.45
N LYS A 56 12.40 -11.25 -3.90
CA LYS A 56 13.26 -12.27 -3.32
C LYS A 56 13.51 -12.07 -1.84
N LYS A 57 13.43 -10.83 -1.40
CA LYS A 57 13.67 -10.49 -0.01
C LYS A 57 12.41 -10.54 0.85
N TRP A 58 11.26 -10.74 0.21
CA TRP A 58 9.98 -10.81 0.93
C TRP A 58 9.28 -12.13 0.61
N LYS A 59 9.72 -13.20 1.25
CA LYS A 59 9.17 -14.53 1.00
C LYS A 59 7.94 -14.83 1.82
N GLU A 60 7.92 -14.36 3.05
CA GLU A 60 6.79 -14.60 3.93
C GLU A 60 6.76 -13.54 5.02
N GLY A 61 5.67 -13.50 5.77
CA GLY A 61 5.48 -12.55 6.85
C GLY A 61 4.94 -11.23 6.36
N THR A 62 4.91 -10.28 7.25
CA THR A 62 4.42 -8.94 6.97
C THR A 62 5.56 -7.94 6.97
N LEU A 63 5.34 -6.84 6.25
CA LEU A 63 6.24 -5.69 6.29
C LEU A 63 5.52 -4.58 7.01
N SER A 64 6.25 -3.80 7.78
CA SER A 64 5.65 -2.65 8.44
C SER A 64 6.61 -1.48 8.45
N LYS A 65 6.06 -0.30 8.54
CA LYS A 65 6.85 0.91 8.70
C LYS A 65 6.05 1.92 9.49
N THR A 66 6.74 2.77 10.20
CA THR A 66 6.11 3.87 10.91
C THR A 66 6.16 5.10 10.03
N ILE A 67 5.02 5.71 9.82
CA ILE A 67 4.92 6.96 9.08
C ILE A 67 4.37 8.02 10.03
N PHE A 68 4.57 9.26 9.69
CA PHE A 68 4.09 10.37 10.52
C PHE A 68 3.09 11.19 9.74
N ILE A 69 1.89 11.34 10.29
CA ILE A 69 0.84 12.15 9.72
C ILE A 69 0.50 13.20 10.77
N LYS A 70 0.69 14.47 10.43
CA LYS A 70 0.46 15.57 11.38
C LYS A 70 1.19 15.35 12.71
N ASP A 71 2.42 14.87 12.59
CA ASP A 71 3.29 14.60 13.74
C ASP A 71 2.85 13.41 14.60
N GLU A 72 1.87 12.63 14.15
CA GLU A 72 1.46 11.42 14.86
C GLU A 72 2.03 10.19 14.18
N PRO A 73 2.61 9.26 14.95
CA PRO A 73 3.13 8.03 14.37
C PRO A 73 1.99 7.06 14.03
N VAL A 74 2.04 6.52 12.83
CA VAL A 74 1.07 5.52 12.37
C VAL A 74 1.87 4.35 11.82
N VAL A 75 1.55 3.16 12.28
CA VAL A 75 2.23 1.95 11.79
C VAL A 75 1.42 1.38 10.63
N LEU A 76 2.05 1.37 9.47
CA LEU A 76 1.47 0.79 8.26
C LEU A 76 2.05 -0.60 8.05
N THR A 77 1.18 -1.58 7.86
CA THR A 77 1.57 -2.97 7.68
C THR A 77 1.09 -3.48 6.33
N ALA A 78 1.94 -4.22 5.63
CA ALA A 78 1.61 -4.85 4.36
C ALA A 78 1.71 -6.36 4.52
N ASP A 79 0.67 -7.07 4.10
CA ASP A 79 0.61 -8.53 4.21
C ASP A 79 0.31 -9.10 2.81
N LYS A 80 1.23 -9.91 2.30
CA LYS A 80 1.09 -10.52 0.99
C LYS A 80 0.20 -11.75 1.10
N LYS A 81 -0.98 -11.70 0.51
CA LYS A 81 -1.99 -12.75 0.63
C LYS A 81 -1.92 -13.80 -0.46
N LYS A 82 -1.81 -13.38 -1.71
CA LYS A 82 -1.80 -14.27 -2.86
C LYS A 82 -0.86 -13.75 -3.92
N SER A 83 -0.39 -14.65 -4.76
CA SER A 83 0.45 -14.28 -5.90
C SER A 83 -0.12 -14.86 -7.17
N HIS A 84 -0.12 -14.06 -8.22
CA HIS A 84 -0.56 -14.45 -9.54
C HIS A 84 0.47 -13.98 -10.55
N GLY A 85 1.42 -14.85 -10.89
CA GLY A 85 2.50 -14.46 -11.79
C GLY A 85 3.30 -13.31 -11.19
N ASP A 86 3.32 -12.18 -11.88
CA ASP A 86 4.10 -11.03 -11.44
C ASP A 86 3.34 -10.13 -10.47
N THR A 87 2.05 -10.38 -10.27
CA THR A 87 1.25 -9.54 -9.39
C THR A 87 0.93 -10.25 -8.08
N HIS A 88 0.67 -9.47 -7.06
CA HIS A 88 0.43 -10.00 -5.72
C HIS A 88 -0.71 -9.26 -5.07
N LEU A 89 -1.58 -10.00 -4.38
CA LEU A 89 -2.63 -9.39 -3.59
C LEU A 89 -2.04 -9.02 -2.24
N ILE A 90 -2.04 -7.74 -1.94
CA ILE A 90 -1.47 -7.24 -0.70
C ILE A 90 -2.52 -6.48 0.09
N GLU A 91 -2.64 -6.85 1.35
CA GLU A 91 -3.53 -6.16 2.26
C GLU A 91 -2.73 -5.18 3.09
N PHE A 92 -3.16 -3.93 3.09
CA PHE A 92 -2.55 -2.89 3.90
C PHE A 92 -3.43 -2.60 5.10
N THR A 93 -2.82 -2.50 6.27
CA THR A 93 -3.53 -2.14 7.50
C THR A 93 -2.74 -1.06 8.22
N TRP A 94 -3.42 -0.24 8.99
CA TRP A 94 -2.74 0.79 9.79
C TRP A 94 -3.49 0.93 11.11
N ASP A 95 -2.79 1.45 12.09
CA ASP A 95 -3.27 1.43 13.47
C ASP A 95 -3.98 2.70 13.93
N ASN A 96 -4.36 3.57 13.02
CA ASN A 96 -5.06 4.80 13.38
C ASN A 96 -6.23 5.05 12.44
N GLU A 97 -7.43 4.84 12.93
CA GLU A 97 -8.65 4.98 12.14
C GLU A 97 -9.02 6.42 11.81
N ALA A 98 -8.31 7.38 12.36
CA ALA A 98 -8.54 8.78 12.03
C ALA A 98 -8.05 9.13 10.62
N TYR A 99 -7.23 8.27 10.02
CA TYR A 99 -6.65 8.51 8.72
C TYR A 99 -7.14 7.53 7.68
N THR A 100 -7.36 8.02 6.47
CA THR A 100 -7.78 7.19 5.33
C THR A 100 -6.56 6.66 4.60
N PHE A 101 -6.77 5.73 3.68
CA PHE A 101 -5.69 5.22 2.86
C PHE A 101 -5.05 6.33 2.02
N ALA A 102 -5.84 7.31 1.60
CA ALA A 102 -5.29 8.46 0.88
C ALA A 102 -4.28 9.21 1.75
N ASP A 103 -4.60 9.39 3.03
CA ASP A 103 -3.68 10.03 3.97
C ASP A 103 -2.41 9.20 4.14
N ILE A 104 -2.59 7.87 4.21
CA ILE A 104 -1.46 6.96 4.36
C ILE A 104 -0.54 7.04 3.14
N LEU A 105 -1.09 7.04 1.94
CA LEU A 105 -0.29 7.15 0.72
C LEU A 105 0.44 8.46 0.63
N ASP A 106 -0.22 9.54 1.03
CA ASP A 106 0.37 10.87 0.99
C ASP A 106 1.60 10.95 1.91
N ALA A 107 1.54 10.27 3.05
CA ALA A 107 2.64 10.27 4.01
C ALA A 107 3.70 9.22 3.71
N ALA A 108 3.31 8.08 3.20
CA ALA A 108 4.20 6.94 2.99
C ALA A 108 4.67 6.77 1.55
N GLY A 109 3.95 7.33 0.60
CA GLY A 109 4.27 7.18 -0.81
C GLY A 109 5.53 7.93 -1.22
N VAL A 110 6.13 7.47 -2.29
CA VAL A 110 7.33 8.09 -2.84
C VAL A 110 7.14 8.45 -4.30
#